data_a12d440f06e0f11d6c479b938780b1dd
#
_entry.id   a12d440f06e0f11d6c479b938780b1dd
#
_cell.length_a   1.000
_cell.length_b   1.000
_cell.length_c   1.000
_cell.angle_alpha   90.00
_cell.angle_beta   90.00
_cell.angle_gamma   90.00
#
_symmetry.space_group_name_H-M   'P 1'
#
loop_
_entity.id
_entity.type
_entity.pdbx_description
1 polymer ?
#
loop_
_entity_poly.entity_id
_entity_poly.type
_entity_poly.pdbx_seq_one_letter_code
_entity_poly.pdbx_strand_id
1 'polypeptide(L)'
;VKPDLMACAKALGGGVMPLGAIIGTPAVWQGLIEAPFLHTSTFGGNQMACAAGVATIKAIKEEDLLRRGAETGAYFKAGLEQIQKEFPEVIAEVRGKGMMLGVELTREGAGGMLMSLMIDKSIIVAYTLNNPKVIRIEPPLVMPKEVVDYVLENFRSAVAMTASVIEDL
;
A
#
# COMPACT_ATOMS: atom_id res chain seq x y z
N VAL A 1 -8.16 18.66 2.37
CA VAL A 1 -9.58 18.26 2.47
C VAL A 1 -9.85 17.82 3.90
N LYS A 2 -10.99 18.25 4.46
CA LYS A 2 -11.48 17.81 5.77
C LYS A 2 -12.78 17.04 5.52
N PRO A 3 -12.78 15.70 5.64
CA PRO A 3 -13.96 14.89 5.37
C PRO A 3 -14.97 14.99 6.52
N ASP A 4 -16.25 14.85 6.22
CA ASP A 4 -17.31 14.72 7.22
C ASP A 4 -17.47 13.28 7.70
N LEU A 5 -17.07 12.32 6.85
CA LEU A 5 -17.10 10.87 7.11
C LEU A 5 -15.83 10.21 6.60
N MET A 6 -15.25 9.33 7.41
CA MET A 6 -14.08 8.51 7.03
C MET A 6 -14.29 7.06 7.44
N ALA A 7 -14.13 6.14 6.49
CA ALA A 7 -14.13 4.70 6.75
C ALA A 7 -12.69 4.18 6.78
N CYS A 8 -12.35 3.43 7.82
CA CYS A 8 -11.04 2.82 8.03
C CYS A 8 -11.20 1.32 8.24
N ALA A 9 -10.24 0.53 7.75
CA ALA A 9 -10.24 -0.92 7.91
C ALA A 9 -8.82 -1.50 7.76
N LYS A 10 -8.73 -2.80 7.47
CA LYS A 10 -7.50 -3.54 7.11
C LYS A 10 -6.42 -3.38 8.19
N ALA A 11 -5.34 -2.65 7.89
CA ALA A 11 -4.23 -2.44 8.81
C ALA A 11 -4.61 -1.76 10.14
N LEU A 12 -5.85 -1.26 10.30
CA LEU A 12 -6.34 -0.68 11.54
C LEU A 12 -6.25 -1.66 12.73
N GLY A 13 -6.42 -2.96 12.46
CA GLY A 13 -6.27 -4.01 13.47
C GLY A 13 -4.85 -4.55 13.65
N GLY A 14 -3.84 -3.90 13.04
CA GLY A 14 -2.43 -4.27 13.17
C GLY A 14 -2.05 -5.62 12.54
N GLY A 15 -2.92 -6.18 11.69
CA GLY A 15 -2.74 -7.54 11.16
C GLY A 15 -3.09 -8.65 12.18
N VAL A 16 -3.46 -8.29 13.39
CA VAL A 16 -3.76 -9.23 14.50
C VAL A 16 -5.25 -9.56 14.54
N MET A 17 -6.11 -8.53 14.43
CA MET A 17 -7.56 -8.70 14.48
C MET A 17 -8.24 -7.96 13.33
N PRO A 18 -9.26 -8.57 12.69
CA PRO A 18 -10.12 -7.83 11.74
C PRO A 18 -10.81 -6.68 12.46
N LEU A 19 -10.62 -5.46 11.96
CA LEU A 19 -11.23 -4.25 12.52
C LEU A 19 -11.59 -3.29 11.40
N GLY A 20 -12.82 -2.77 11.43
CA GLY A 20 -13.27 -1.62 10.66
C GLY A 20 -13.81 -0.54 11.59
N ALA A 21 -13.69 0.70 11.17
CA ALA A 21 -14.23 1.86 11.88
C ALA A 21 -14.81 2.88 10.90
N ILE A 22 -15.87 3.54 11.34
CA ILE A 22 -16.44 4.72 10.68
C ILE A 22 -16.28 5.89 11.65
N ILE A 23 -15.63 6.93 11.20
CA ILE A 23 -15.41 8.16 11.94
C ILE A 23 -16.21 9.27 11.26
N GLY A 24 -17.07 9.95 11.99
CA GLY A 24 -17.91 11.01 11.43
C GLY A 24 -17.99 12.21 12.35
N THR A 25 -18.38 13.35 11.78
CA THR A 25 -18.72 14.56 12.53
C THR A 25 -20.01 14.33 13.34
N PRO A 26 -20.25 15.10 14.41
CA PRO A 26 -21.52 15.01 15.17
C PRO A 26 -22.77 15.14 14.29
N ALA A 27 -22.73 15.97 13.25
CA ALA A 27 -23.85 16.15 12.33
C ALA A 27 -24.17 14.86 11.55
N VAL A 28 -23.14 14.12 11.12
CA VAL A 28 -23.32 12.82 10.42
C VAL A 28 -23.91 11.77 11.37
N TRP A 29 -23.50 11.78 12.65
CA TRP A 29 -23.97 10.81 13.64
C TRP A 29 -25.36 11.08 14.19
N GLN A 30 -25.94 12.27 13.98
CA GLN A 30 -27.24 12.67 14.60
C GLN A 30 -28.33 11.63 14.36
N GLY A 31 -28.55 11.19 13.12
CA GLY A 31 -29.58 10.20 12.79
C GLY A 31 -29.35 8.82 13.42
N LEU A 32 -28.11 8.43 13.67
CA LEU A 32 -27.77 7.17 14.34
C LEU A 32 -27.90 7.28 15.87
N ILE A 33 -27.68 8.47 16.43
CA ILE A 33 -27.92 8.73 17.87
C ILE A 33 -29.40 8.60 18.19
N GLU A 34 -30.28 9.11 17.33
CA GLU A 34 -31.73 9.05 17.49
C GLU A 34 -32.30 7.65 17.28
N ALA A 35 -31.65 6.83 16.45
CA ALA A 35 -32.05 5.47 16.10
C ALA A 35 -30.87 4.48 16.12
N PRO A 36 -30.30 4.19 17.31
CA PRO A 36 -29.04 3.46 17.44
C PRO A 36 -29.05 2.04 16.85
N PHE A 37 -30.23 1.42 16.72
CA PHE A 37 -30.37 0.08 16.12
C PHE A 37 -30.24 0.08 14.58
N LEU A 38 -30.22 1.24 13.92
CA LEU A 38 -30.00 1.31 12.48
C LEU A 38 -28.57 0.88 12.08
N HIS A 39 -27.62 0.96 13.00
CA HIS A 39 -26.24 0.56 12.76
C HIS A 39 -25.73 -0.34 13.89
N THR A 40 -26.01 -1.63 13.75
CA THR A 40 -25.52 -2.65 14.68
C THR A 40 -24.85 -3.79 13.94
N SER A 41 -23.93 -4.48 14.59
CA SER A 41 -23.35 -5.72 14.10
C SER A 41 -23.01 -6.62 15.31
N THR A 42 -23.02 -7.94 15.08
CA THR A 42 -22.70 -8.93 16.12
C THR A 42 -21.32 -8.71 16.75
N PHE A 43 -20.34 -8.28 15.96
CA PHE A 43 -18.98 -8.02 16.40
C PHE A 43 -18.66 -6.53 16.60
N GLY A 44 -19.64 -5.64 16.51
CA GLY A 44 -19.47 -4.21 16.76
C GLY A 44 -18.98 -3.97 18.19
N GLY A 45 -17.87 -3.24 18.34
CA GLY A 45 -17.25 -2.99 19.63
C GLY A 45 -16.55 -4.22 20.25
N ASN A 46 -16.19 -5.23 19.44
CA ASN A 46 -15.44 -6.39 19.93
C ASN A 46 -14.18 -5.95 20.68
N GLN A 47 -14.04 -6.37 21.93
CA GLN A 47 -13.01 -5.89 22.84
C GLN A 47 -11.58 -6.21 22.35
N MET A 48 -11.37 -7.41 21.79
CA MET A 48 -10.05 -7.81 21.27
C MET A 48 -9.68 -7.00 20.03
N ALA A 49 -10.64 -6.79 19.12
CA ALA A 49 -10.42 -5.97 17.93
C ALA A 49 -10.15 -4.49 18.29
N CYS A 50 -10.91 -3.95 19.24
CA CYS A 50 -10.68 -2.59 19.75
C CYS A 50 -9.32 -2.46 20.43
N ALA A 51 -8.91 -3.42 21.24
CA ALA A 51 -7.60 -3.43 21.89
C ALA A 51 -6.45 -3.48 20.85
N ALA A 52 -6.58 -4.32 19.82
CA ALA A 52 -5.61 -4.38 18.71
C ALA A 52 -5.53 -3.04 17.97
N GLY A 53 -6.68 -2.41 17.67
CA GLY A 53 -6.72 -1.10 17.02
C GLY A 53 -6.06 0.01 17.84
N VAL A 54 -6.34 0.04 19.15
CA VAL A 54 -5.70 0.99 20.08
C VAL A 54 -4.19 0.79 20.11
N ALA A 55 -3.73 -0.47 20.22
CA ALA A 55 -2.30 -0.80 20.22
C ALA A 55 -1.63 -0.37 18.89
N THR A 56 -2.29 -0.61 17.76
CA THR A 56 -1.80 -0.20 16.43
C THR A 56 -1.62 1.32 16.32
N ILE A 57 -2.64 2.08 16.70
CA ILE A 57 -2.57 3.55 16.67
C ILE A 57 -1.50 4.08 17.60
N LYS A 58 -1.36 3.45 18.78
CA LYS A 58 -0.33 3.80 19.76
C LYS A 58 1.07 3.56 19.19
N ALA A 59 1.34 2.39 18.61
CA ALA A 59 2.61 2.08 17.98
C ALA A 59 2.94 3.06 16.85
N ILE A 60 1.98 3.39 15.97
CA ILE A 60 2.17 4.38 14.89
C ILE A 60 2.66 5.73 15.44
N LYS A 61 2.10 6.17 16.58
CA LYS A 61 2.45 7.45 17.20
C LYS A 61 3.78 7.39 17.97
N GLU A 62 3.97 6.37 18.80
CA GLU A 62 5.14 6.24 19.68
C GLU A 62 6.42 5.92 18.93
N GLU A 63 6.33 5.17 17.85
CA GLU A 63 7.47 4.81 17.00
C GLU A 63 7.68 5.78 15.82
N ASP A 64 6.93 6.87 15.77
CA ASP A 64 6.99 7.90 14.72
C ASP A 64 6.91 7.33 13.29
N LEU A 65 6.01 6.33 13.11
CA LEU A 65 5.92 5.57 11.86
C LEU A 65 5.45 6.43 10.67
N LEU A 66 4.75 7.54 10.91
CA LEU A 66 4.35 8.46 9.83
C LEU A 66 5.56 9.13 9.18
N ARG A 67 6.49 9.64 9.99
CA ARG A 67 7.73 10.26 9.48
C ARG A 67 8.65 9.20 8.86
N ARG A 68 8.89 8.10 9.56
CA ARG A 68 9.73 6.99 9.06
C ARG A 68 9.20 6.45 7.73
N GLY A 69 7.90 6.19 7.62
CA GLY A 69 7.28 5.73 6.39
C GLY A 69 7.34 6.76 5.25
N ALA A 70 7.26 8.06 5.56
CA ALA A 70 7.43 9.11 4.57
C ALA A 70 8.88 9.17 4.03
N GLU A 71 9.88 9.08 4.92
CA GLU A 71 11.31 9.10 4.55
C GLU A 71 11.70 7.85 3.75
N THR A 72 11.31 6.66 4.23
CA THR A 72 11.58 5.39 3.53
C THR A 72 10.85 5.34 2.18
N GLY A 73 9.60 5.80 2.13
CA GLY A 73 8.84 5.86 0.89
C GLY A 73 9.42 6.82 -0.14
N ALA A 74 9.93 7.99 0.28
CA ALA A 74 10.63 8.91 -0.60
C ALA A 74 11.91 8.29 -1.18
N TYR A 75 12.69 7.60 -0.34
CA TYR A 75 13.87 6.86 -0.77
C TYR A 75 13.53 5.76 -1.78
N PHE A 76 12.50 4.95 -1.48
CA PHE A 76 12.06 3.88 -2.37
C PHE A 76 11.59 4.44 -3.72
N LYS A 77 10.76 5.50 -3.68
CA LYS A 77 10.26 6.17 -4.88
C LYS A 77 11.39 6.68 -5.75
N ALA A 78 12.40 7.33 -5.17
CA ALA A 78 13.56 7.82 -5.91
C ALA A 78 14.32 6.68 -6.61
N GLY A 79 14.47 5.52 -5.96
CA GLY A 79 15.06 4.33 -6.58
C GLY A 79 14.25 3.81 -7.76
N LEU A 80 12.92 3.76 -7.63
CA LEU A 80 12.03 3.35 -8.72
C LEU A 80 12.05 4.36 -9.89
N GLU A 81 12.08 5.67 -9.61
CA GLU A 81 12.22 6.73 -10.62
C GLU A 81 13.56 6.65 -11.36
N GLN A 82 14.61 6.18 -10.70
CA GLN A 82 15.89 5.92 -11.36
C GLN A 82 15.77 4.73 -12.32
N ILE A 83 15.12 3.64 -11.92
CA ILE A 83 14.87 2.48 -12.79
C ILE A 83 13.98 2.88 -13.99
N GLN A 84 12.99 3.73 -13.79
CA GLN A 84 12.17 4.27 -14.87
C GLN A 84 13.00 5.01 -15.92
N LYS A 85 13.98 5.82 -15.49
CA LYS A 85 14.88 6.54 -16.42
C LYS A 85 15.78 5.60 -17.21
N GLU A 86 16.16 4.47 -16.63
CA GLU A 86 16.98 3.44 -17.28
C GLU A 86 16.17 2.60 -18.29
N PHE A 87 14.88 2.40 -18.03
CA PHE A 87 13.98 1.55 -18.82
C PHE A 87 12.64 2.23 -19.14
N PRO A 88 12.66 3.37 -19.84
CA PRO A 88 11.43 4.13 -20.15
C PRO A 88 10.47 3.36 -21.08
N GLU A 89 10.96 2.38 -21.82
CA GLU A 89 10.17 1.48 -22.66
C GLU A 89 9.33 0.48 -21.86
N VAL A 90 9.68 0.23 -20.58
CA VAL A 90 8.95 -0.68 -19.69
C VAL A 90 8.10 0.10 -18.69
N ILE A 91 8.64 1.15 -18.09
CA ILE A 91 7.99 1.93 -17.03
C ILE A 91 7.56 3.29 -17.55
N ALA A 92 6.25 3.52 -17.63
CA ALA A 92 5.67 4.78 -18.05
C ALA A 92 5.70 5.84 -16.95
N GLU A 93 5.33 5.48 -15.72
CA GLU A 93 5.23 6.41 -14.60
C GLU A 93 5.51 5.74 -13.25
N VAL A 94 6.18 6.47 -12.36
CA VAL A 94 6.29 6.14 -10.93
C VAL A 94 5.59 7.22 -10.12
N ARG A 95 4.58 6.84 -9.35
CA ARG A 95 3.78 7.77 -8.54
C ARG A 95 3.48 7.21 -7.16
N GLY A 96 3.00 8.05 -6.27
CA GLY A 96 2.58 7.65 -4.93
C GLY A 96 3.11 8.59 -3.84
N LYS A 97 2.77 8.27 -2.60
CA LYS A 97 3.14 9.05 -1.42
C LYS A 97 3.38 8.11 -0.23
N GLY A 98 4.44 8.37 0.53
CA GLY A 98 4.88 7.48 1.61
C GLY A 98 5.13 6.09 1.07
N MET A 99 4.68 5.07 1.78
CA MET A 99 4.84 3.66 1.40
C MET A 99 3.75 3.13 0.45
N MET A 100 2.88 3.98 -0.09
CA MET A 100 1.92 3.60 -1.12
C MET A 100 2.41 4.10 -2.47
N LEU A 101 3.07 3.22 -3.23
CA LEU A 101 3.68 3.54 -4.51
C LEU A 101 3.05 2.71 -5.64
N GLY A 102 2.96 3.30 -6.81
CA GLY A 102 2.52 2.66 -8.03
C GLY A 102 3.55 2.83 -9.13
N VAL A 103 3.86 1.74 -9.82
CA VAL A 103 4.70 1.72 -11.01
C VAL A 103 3.81 1.34 -12.18
N GLU A 104 3.55 2.30 -13.06
CA GLU A 104 2.75 2.07 -14.26
C GLU A 104 3.66 1.60 -15.40
N LEU A 105 3.28 0.49 -16.02
CA LEU A 105 4.00 -0.13 -17.12
C LEU A 105 3.44 0.36 -18.45
N THR A 106 4.24 0.31 -19.49
CA THR A 106 3.83 0.68 -20.84
C THR A 106 2.90 -0.35 -21.47
N ARG A 107 3.08 -1.64 -21.13
CA ARG A 107 2.32 -2.77 -21.66
C ARG A 107 1.63 -3.57 -20.55
N GLU A 108 0.44 -4.09 -20.83
CA GLU A 108 -0.34 -4.87 -19.87
C GLU A 108 0.34 -6.20 -19.53
N GLY A 109 0.87 -6.90 -20.52
CA GLY A 109 1.55 -8.18 -20.33
C GLY A 109 2.80 -8.12 -19.44
N ALA A 110 3.48 -6.96 -19.42
CA ALA A 110 4.69 -6.75 -18.61
C ALA A 110 4.45 -6.95 -17.10
N GLY A 111 3.22 -6.65 -16.62
CA GLY A 111 2.87 -6.82 -15.20
C GLY A 111 2.97 -8.26 -14.72
N GLY A 112 2.43 -9.20 -15.48
CA GLY A 112 2.48 -10.63 -15.17
C GLY A 112 3.91 -11.18 -15.15
N MET A 113 4.72 -10.78 -16.13
CA MET A 113 6.13 -11.17 -16.19
C MET A 113 6.92 -10.62 -15.00
N LEU A 114 6.81 -9.33 -14.70
CA LEU A 114 7.47 -8.72 -13.55
C LEU A 114 7.09 -9.41 -12.24
N MET A 115 5.79 -9.70 -12.02
CA MET A 115 5.35 -10.41 -10.83
C MET A 115 6.01 -11.79 -10.71
N SER A 116 6.07 -12.56 -11.80
CA SER A 116 6.72 -13.89 -11.80
C SER A 116 8.20 -13.79 -11.44
N LEU A 117 8.93 -12.86 -12.07
CA LEU A 117 10.36 -12.64 -11.80
C LEU A 117 10.63 -12.18 -10.37
N MET A 118 9.73 -11.38 -9.78
CA MET A 118 9.86 -10.93 -8.40
C MET A 118 9.55 -12.05 -7.39
N ILE A 119 8.58 -12.93 -7.69
CA ILE A 119 8.27 -14.11 -6.86
C ILE A 119 9.48 -15.04 -6.78
N ASP A 120 10.21 -15.26 -7.87
CA ASP A 120 11.44 -16.05 -7.89
C ASP A 120 12.54 -15.48 -6.96
N LYS A 121 12.43 -14.20 -6.62
CA LYS A 121 13.29 -13.50 -5.63
C LYS A 121 12.66 -13.40 -4.24
N SER A 122 11.60 -14.14 -3.98
CA SER A 122 10.84 -14.08 -2.72
C SER A 122 10.26 -12.71 -2.42
N ILE A 123 9.96 -11.92 -3.46
CA ILE A 123 9.33 -10.60 -3.37
C ILE A 123 7.93 -10.69 -3.96
N ILE A 124 6.92 -10.44 -3.12
CA ILE A 124 5.52 -10.44 -3.55
C ILE A 124 5.10 -9.03 -3.90
N VAL A 125 4.73 -8.83 -5.15
CA VAL A 125 4.09 -7.61 -5.66
C VAL A 125 2.77 -7.96 -6.33
N ALA A 126 1.89 -6.98 -6.50
CA ALA A 126 0.60 -7.20 -7.17
C ALA A 126 0.25 -6.03 -8.09
N TYR A 127 -0.39 -6.33 -9.20
CA TYR A 127 -1.02 -5.29 -10.01
C TYR A 127 -2.36 -4.85 -9.38
N THR A 128 -2.85 -3.67 -9.78
CA THR A 128 -4.15 -3.18 -9.31
C THR A 128 -5.29 -3.79 -10.14
N LEU A 129 -6.42 -4.08 -9.47
CA LEU A 129 -7.57 -4.70 -10.15
C LEU A 129 -8.23 -3.80 -11.20
N ASN A 130 -8.13 -2.49 -11.05
CA ASN A 130 -8.71 -1.49 -11.94
C ASN A 130 -7.77 -1.02 -13.06
N ASN A 131 -6.49 -1.31 -12.96
CA ASN A 131 -5.51 -1.07 -14.03
C ASN A 131 -4.38 -2.11 -13.94
N PRO A 132 -4.40 -3.16 -14.78
CA PRO A 132 -3.42 -4.24 -14.75
C PRO A 132 -2.00 -3.81 -15.12
N LYS A 133 -1.83 -2.62 -15.71
CA LYS A 133 -0.51 -2.03 -15.97
C LYS A 133 0.18 -1.48 -14.71
N VAL A 134 -0.53 -1.33 -13.60
CA VAL A 134 0.04 -0.72 -12.40
C VAL A 134 0.44 -1.77 -11.39
N ILE A 135 1.73 -1.90 -11.14
CA ILE A 135 2.28 -2.66 -10.01
C ILE A 135 2.16 -1.80 -8.76
N ARG A 136 1.48 -2.33 -7.76
CA ARG A 136 1.30 -1.70 -6.45
C ARG A 136 2.38 -2.17 -5.49
N ILE A 137 3.05 -1.23 -4.85
CA ILE A 137 4.08 -1.46 -3.85
C ILE A 137 3.61 -0.83 -2.54
N GLU A 138 3.26 -1.66 -1.58
CA GLU A 138 2.68 -1.27 -0.28
C GLU A 138 3.35 -2.05 0.87
N PRO A 139 4.64 -1.83 1.13
CA PRO A 139 5.34 -2.52 2.20
C PRO A 139 4.96 -1.95 3.57
N PRO A 140 5.28 -2.65 4.67
CA PRO A 140 5.04 -2.14 6.01
C PRO A 140 5.84 -0.86 6.29
N LEU A 141 5.25 0.06 7.09
CA LEU A 141 5.88 1.34 7.47
C LEU A 141 7.25 1.18 8.18
N VAL A 142 7.48 0.01 8.75
CA VAL A 142 8.72 -0.33 9.49
C VAL A 142 9.78 -1.00 8.62
N MET A 143 9.60 -1.05 7.28
CA MET A 143 10.54 -1.70 6.37
C MET A 143 11.95 -1.12 6.50
N PRO A 144 12.99 -1.93 6.78
CA PRO A 144 14.36 -1.48 6.83
C PRO A 144 14.87 -1.05 5.45
N LYS A 145 15.82 -0.11 5.43
CA LYS A 145 16.41 0.40 4.19
C LYS A 145 17.07 -0.70 3.36
N GLU A 146 17.75 -1.63 4.02
CA GLU A 146 18.45 -2.76 3.39
C GLU A 146 17.49 -3.66 2.62
N VAL A 147 16.24 -3.80 3.11
CA VAL A 147 15.19 -4.53 2.39
C VAL A 147 14.68 -3.74 1.18
N VAL A 148 14.58 -2.42 1.31
CA VAL A 148 14.25 -1.55 0.15
C VAL A 148 15.33 -1.67 -0.93
N ASP A 149 16.61 -1.64 -0.55
CA ASP A 149 17.74 -1.78 -1.48
C ASP A 149 17.69 -3.14 -2.19
N TYR A 150 17.43 -4.23 -1.44
CA TYR A 150 17.24 -5.58 -2.01
C TYR A 150 16.08 -5.62 -3.02
N VAL A 151 14.95 -4.99 -2.69
CA VAL A 151 13.79 -4.93 -3.59
C VAL A 151 14.11 -4.12 -4.85
N LEU A 152 14.78 -2.97 -4.73
CA LEU A 152 15.15 -2.12 -5.86
C LEU A 152 16.11 -2.84 -6.82
N GLU A 153 17.13 -3.53 -6.30
CA GLU A 153 18.08 -4.29 -7.10
C GLU A 153 17.39 -5.40 -7.91
N ASN A 154 16.53 -6.21 -7.24
CA ASN A 154 15.83 -7.29 -7.90
C ASN A 154 14.75 -6.77 -8.87
N PHE A 155 14.07 -5.67 -8.53
CA PHE A 155 13.10 -5.04 -9.41
C PHE A 155 13.78 -4.49 -10.67
N ARG A 156 14.93 -3.85 -10.55
CA ARG A 156 15.75 -3.38 -11.69
C ARG A 156 16.14 -4.55 -12.59
N SER A 157 16.59 -5.67 -12.02
CA SER A 157 16.92 -6.88 -12.77
C SER A 157 15.72 -7.45 -13.51
N ALA A 158 14.55 -7.52 -12.85
CA ALA A 158 13.31 -7.99 -13.46
C ALA A 158 12.84 -7.06 -14.59
N VAL A 159 12.93 -5.74 -14.42
CA VAL A 159 12.62 -4.74 -15.46
C VAL A 159 13.55 -4.89 -16.67
N ALA A 160 14.86 -5.08 -16.46
CA ALA A 160 15.82 -5.30 -17.53
C ALA A 160 15.50 -6.57 -18.35
N MET A 161 15.11 -7.66 -17.67
CA MET A 161 14.67 -8.89 -18.36
C MET A 161 13.37 -8.67 -19.15
N THR A 162 12.41 -7.91 -18.57
CA THR A 162 11.17 -7.56 -19.26
C THR A 162 11.43 -6.69 -20.48
N ALA A 163 12.37 -5.75 -20.39
CA ALA A 163 12.78 -4.88 -21.52
C ALA A 163 13.26 -5.70 -22.73
N SER A 164 13.99 -6.79 -22.49
CA SER A 164 14.52 -7.63 -23.57
C SER A 164 13.46 -8.34 -24.42
N VAL A 165 12.21 -8.44 -23.93
CA VAL A 165 11.07 -9.10 -24.57
C VAL A 165 9.84 -8.21 -24.66
N ILE A 166 9.98 -6.91 -24.44
CA ILE A 166 8.84 -5.98 -24.30
C ILE A 166 7.99 -5.89 -25.57
N GLU A 167 8.55 -6.11 -26.73
CA GLU A 167 7.83 -6.10 -28.01
C GLU A 167 6.91 -7.33 -28.19
N ASP A 168 7.18 -8.41 -27.47
CA ASP A 168 6.43 -9.67 -27.53
C ASP A 168 5.30 -9.71 -26.46
N LEU A 169 5.21 -8.69 -25.57
CA LEU A 169 4.24 -8.54 -24.50
C LEU A 169 3.17 -7.50 -24.87
#